data_755a015ae1d0dcfa00ed2e0e52eb3b69
#
_entry.id   755a015ae1d0dcfa00ed2e0e52eb3b69
#
_cell.length_a   1.000
_cell.length_b   1.000
_cell.length_c   1.000
_cell.angle_alpha   90.00
_cell.angle_beta   90.00
_cell.angle_gamma   90.00
#
_symmetry.space_group_name_H-M   'P 1'
#
loop_
_entity.id
_entity.type
_entity.pdbx_description
1 polymer ?
#
loop_
_entity_poly.entity_id
_entity_poly.type
_entity_poly.pdbx_seq_one_letter_code
_entity_poly.pdbx_strand_id
1 'polypeptide(L)'
;MTVVDDIYELMTTKTTDESVDIEAEIDKFGESVKSLMRNEFSPETPRDDRKLRLSNIGRDDRFLWHHYNDTSSEEEIQGHTYVKFMYGHLIEEMLLFLCRMAGHTITDEQKVCEVEGITGHMDCKIDGVVTDIKSASPYGFKKFK
;
A
#
# COMPACT_ATOMS: atom_id res chain seq x y z
N MET A 1 14.16 -16.62 -10.34
CA MET A 1 13.20 -15.68 -10.96
C MET A 1 12.83 -14.65 -9.90
N THR A 2 12.51 -13.43 -10.27
CA THR A 2 12.01 -12.41 -9.32
C THR A 2 10.49 -12.45 -9.32
N VAL A 3 9.85 -11.95 -8.28
CA VAL A 3 8.36 -11.80 -8.22
C VAL A 3 7.81 -11.13 -9.50
N VAL A 4 8.55 -10.18 -10.06
CA VAL A 4 8.15 -9.47 -11.29
C VAL A 4 8.20 -10.40 -12.51
N ASP A 5 9.23 -11.24 -12.62
CA ASP A 5 9.37 -12.22 -13.71
C ASP A 5 8.22 -13.24 -13.64
N ASP A 6 7.87 -13.69 -12.44
CA ASP A 6 6.81 -14.68 -12.22
C ASP A 6 5.43 -14.11 -12.59
N ILE A 7 5.16 -12.83 -12.24
CA ILE A 7 3.95 -12.13 -12.68
C ILE A 7 3.92 -11.98 -14.22
N TYR A 8 5.04 -11.66 -14.87
CA TYR A 8 5.09 -11.51 -16.32
C TYR A 8 4.88 -12.86 -17.03
N GLU A 9 5.43 -13.94 -16.48
CA GLU A 9 5.19 -15.30 -16.98
C GLU A 9 3.71 -15.68 -16.84
N LEU A 10 3.09 -15.48 -15.66
CA LEU A 10 1.67 -15.64 -15.44
C LEU A 10 0.84 -14.89 -16.48
N MET A 11 1.13 -13.61 -16.71
CA MET A 11 0.37 -12.78 -17.65
C MET A 11 0.54 -13.19 -19.09
N THR A 12 1.68 -13.83 -19.43
CA THR A 12 1.97 -14.32 -20.79
C THR A 12 1.32 -15.68 -21.04
N THR A 13 1.48 -16.61 -20.11
CA THR A 13 1.01 -18.00 -20.25
C THR A 13 -0.46 -18.17 -19.89
N LYS A 14 -0.99 -17.27 -19.05
CA LYS A 14 -2.33 -17.38 -18.42
C LYS A 14 -2.50 -18.67 -17.61
N THR A 15 -1.40 -19.21 -17.12
CA THR A 15 -1.37 -20.46 -16.35
C THR A 15 -0.96 -20.13 -14.92
N THR A 16 -1.79 -20.51 -13.97
CA THR A 16 -1.51 -20.44 -12.53
C THR A 16 -0.97 -21.76 -12.03
N ASP A 17 -0.35 -21.77 -10.84
CA ASP A 17 -0.04 -23.00 -10.14
C ASP A 17 -1.32 -23.76 -9.79
N GLU A 18 -1.28 -25.11 -9.87
CA GLU A 18 -2.44 -25.98 -9.57
C GLU A 18 -2.96 -25.83 -8.13
N SER A 19 -2.14 -25.32 -7.22
CA SER A 19 -2.50 -25.08 -5.82
C SER A 19 -3.32 -23.80 -5.61
N VAL A 20 -3.38 -22.91 -6.61
CA VAL A 20 -4.09 -21.62 -6.53
C VAL A 20 -5.57 -21.80 -6.84
N ASP A 21 -6.42 -21.51 -5.88
CA ASP A 21 -7.87 -21.41 -6.10
C ASP A 21 -8.18 -20.04 -6.75
N ILE A 22 -8.30 -20.04 -8.07
CA ILE A 22 -8.49 -18.84 -8.89
C ILE A 22 -9.74 -18.07 -8.48
N GLU A 23 -10.88 -18.78 -8.27
CA GLU A 23 -12.15 -18.14 -7.92
C GLU A 23 -12.07 -17.51 -6.53
N ALA A 24 -11.46 -18.18 -5.55
CA ALA A 24 -11.25 -17.64 -4.22
C ALA A 24 -10.37 -16.38 -4.24
N GLU A 25 -9.32 -16.34 -5.05
CA GLU A 25 -8.46 -15.16 -5.17
C GLU A 25 -9.16 -14.01 -5.91
N ILE A 26 -9.98 -14.30 -6.93
CA ILE A 26 -10.83 -13.28 -7.59
C ILE A 26 -11.84 -12.69 -6.61
N ASP A 27 -12.52 -13.51 -5.83
CA ASP A 27 -13.47 -13.07 -4.82
C ASP A 27 -12.78 -12.21 -3.75
N LYS A 28 -11.62 -12.65 -3.26
CA LYS A 28 -10.81 -11.89 -2.30
C LYS A 28 -10.44 -10.51 -2.85
N PHE A 29 -9.93 -10.45 -4.07
CA PHE A 29 -9.61 -9.19 -4.74
C PHE A 29 -10.85 -8.30 -4.89
N GLY A 30 -11.98 -8.87 -5.30
CA GLY A 30 -13.25 -8.16 -5.42
C GLY A 30 -13.71 -7.55 -4.08
N GLU A 31 -13.60 -8.27 -2.97
CA GLU A 31 -13.94 -7.75 -1.64
C GLU A 31 -12.95 -6.68 -1.16
N SER A 32 -11.66 -6.82 -1.44
CA SER A 32 -10.66 -5.78 -1.14
C SER A 32 -11.01 -4.47 -1.86
N VAL A 33 -11.29 -4.52 -3.16
CA VAL A 33 -11.68 -3.33 -3.94
C VAL A 33 -12.98 -2.72 -3.43
N LYS A 34 -13.98 -3.53 -3.12
CA LYS A 34 -15.24 -3.04 -2.51
C LYS A 34 -15.01 -2.34 -1.17
N SER A 35 -14.17 -2.92 -0.32
CA SER A 35 -13.80 -2.35 0.97
C SER A 35 -13.08 -1.02 0.82
N LEU A 36 -12.12 -0.95 -0.11
CA LEU A 36 -11.42 0.28 -0.47
C LEU A 36 -12.40 1.38 -0.88
N MET A 37 -13.34 1.08 -1.80
CA MET A 37 -14.33 2.05 -2.25
C MET A 37 -15.27 2.50 -1.12
N ARG A 38 -15.70 1.57 -0.26
CA ARG A 38 -16.52 1.94 0.91
C ARG A 38 -15.79 2.88 1.84
N ASN A 39 -14.49 2.62 2.10
CA ASN A 39 -13.68 3.46 2.97
C ASN A 39 -13.46 4.85 2.37
N GLU A 40 -13.20 4.95 1.06
CA GLU A 40 -12.99 6.22 0.37
C GLU A 40 -14.22 7.13 0.39
N PHE A 41 -15.42 6.56 0.30
CA PHE A 41 -16.69 7.32 0.32
C PHE A 41 -17.38 7.32 1.70
N SER A 42 -16.72 6.80 2.73
CA SER A 42 -17.21 6.90 4.11
C SER A 42 -16.88 8.27 4.69
N PRO A 43 -17.70 8.79 5.61
CA PRO A 43 -17.35 10.00 6.36
C PRO A 43 -15.98 9.83 7.03
N GLU A 44 -15.09 10.77 6.80
CA GLU A 44 -13.76 10.74 7.42
C GLU A 44 -13.88 10.71 8.95
N THR A 45 -13.29 9.70 9.56
CA THR A 45 -13.04 9.75 10.99
C THR A 45 -11.85 10.69 11.19
N PRO A 46 -11.97 11.74 12.02
CA PRO A 46 -10.87 12.65 12.28
C PRO A 46 -9.63 11.85 12.71
N ARG A 47 -8.59 11.88 11.90
CA ARG A 47 -7.32 11.24 12.24
C ARG A 47 -6.56 12.16 13.20
N ASP A 48 -6.06 11.59 14.28
CA ASP A 48 -5.10 12.31 15.14
C ASP A 48 -3.74 12.31 14.40
N ASP A 49 -3.55 13.27 13.51
CA ASP A 49 -2.34 13.42 12.71
C ASP A 49 -1.14 13.94 13.52
N ARG A 50 -1.36 14.28 14.80
CA ARG A 50 -0.33 14.78 15.71
C ARG A 50 0.50 13.69 16.38
N LYS A 51 0.31 12.42 16.03
CA LYS A 51 1.13 11.32 16.53
C LYS A 51 2.31 11.03 15.62
N LEU A 52 3.48 10.85 16.24
CA LEU A 52 4.65 10.37 15.52
C LEU A 52 4.36 8.98 14.92
N ARG A 53 4.68 8.81 13.65
CA ARG A 53 4.49 7.56 12.91
C ARG A 53 5.84 7.05 12.42
N LEU A 54 5.98 5.73 12.25
CA LEU A 54 7.21 5.15 11.68
C LEU A 54 7.55 5.75 10.32
N SER A 55 6.57 6.12 9.51
CA SER A 55 6.77 6.80 8.20
C SER A 55 7.35 8.21 8.30
N ASN A 56 7.36 8.82 9.50
CA ASN A 56 7.93 10.14 9.75
C ASN A 56 9.37 10.08 10.23
N ILE A 57 9.87 8.89 10.60
CA ILE A 57 11.25 8.71 11.06
C ILE A 57 12.23 9.10 9.95
N GLY A 58 13.23 9.89 10.29
CA GLY A 58 14.23 10.40 9.34
C GLY A 58 13.82 11.68 8.59
N ARG A 59 12.64 12.23 8.87
CA ARG A 59 12.29 13.58 8.43
C ARG A 59 13.08 14.62 9.22
N ASP A 60 13.30 15.78 8.61
CA ASP A 60 13.95 16.92 9.25
C ASP A 60 13.22 17.36 10.54
N ASP A 61 13.97 17.63 11.62
CA ASP A 61 13.40 17.96 12.93
C ASP A 61 12.51 19.20 12.89
N ARG A 62 12.88 20.20 12.07
CA ARG A 62 12.09 21.41 11.92
C ARG A 62 10.77 21.13 11.21
N PHE A 63 10.78 20.23 10.20
CA PHE A 63 9.55 19.77 9.55
C PHE A 63 8.64 19.06 10.56
N LEU A 64 9.20 18.15 11.37
CA LEU A 64 8.45 17.41 12.39
C LEU A 64 7.86 18.37 13.43
N TRP A 65 8.66 19.34 13.88
CA TRP A 65 8.19 20.33 14.84
C TRP A 65 6.99 21.12 14.32
N HIS A 66 7.04 21.63 13.11
CA HIS A 66 5.92 22.35 12.48
C HIS A 66 4.72 21.44 12.27
N HIS A 67 4.93 20.22 11.78
CA HIS A 67 3.86 19.25 11.56
C HIS A 67 3.04 18.94 12.83
N TYR A 68 3.70 18.91 14.00
CA TYR A 68 3.03 18.60 15.27
C TYR A 68 2.53 19.82 16.03
N ASN A 69 3.10 20.99 15.83
CA ASN A 69 2.81 22.18 16.63
C ASN A 69 2.04 23.26 15.85
N ASP A 70 2.12 23.29 14.53
CA ASP A 70 1.46 24.28 13.70
C ASP A 70 0.10 23.76 13.21
N THR A 71 -0.97 24.34 13.75
CA THR A 71 -2.35 24.03 13.38
C THR A 71 -2.92 24.97 12.32
N SER A 72 -2.15 25.97 11.91
CA SER A 72 -2.63 27.03 11.02
C SER A 72 -2.53 26.71 9.53
N SER A 73 -1.90 25.59 9.15
CA SER A 73 -1.54 25.27 7.78
C SER A 73 -2.07 23.91 7.30
N GLU A 74 -3.26 23.49 7.73
CA GLU A 74 -3.93 22.38 7.06
C GLU A 74 -4.34 22.83 5.66
N GLU A 75 -3.43 22.65 4.68
CA GLU A 75 -3.80 22.80 3.27
C GLU A 75 -4.87 21.78 2.95
N GLU A 76 -6.03 22.27 2.52
CA GLU A 76 -7.12 21.42 2.07
C GLU A 76 -6.64 20.54 0.90
N ILE A 77 -6.67 19.22 1.09
CA ILE A 77 -6.25 18.27 0.06
C ILE A 77 -7.20 18.40 -1.12
N GLN A 78 -6.67 18.74 -2.27
CA GLN A 78 -7.47 18.90 -3.48
C GLN A 78 -7.94 17.55 -4.02
N GLY A 79 -9.13 17.50 -4.63
CA GLY A 79 -9.77 16.28 -5.13
C GLY A 79 -8.89 15.43 -6.06
N HIS A 80 -8.02 16.05 -6.88
CA HIS A 80 -7.09 15.29 -7.73
C HIS A 80 -6.03 14.51 -6.93
N THR A 81 -5.73 14.91 -5.70
CA THR A 81 -4.81 14.21 -4.81
C THR A 81 -5.47 12.98 -4.22
N TYR A 82 -6.75 13.06 -3.85
CA TYR A 82 -7.53 11.88 -3.43
C TYR A 82 -7.60 10.83 -4.53
N VAL A 83 -7.83 11.25 -5.79
CA VAL A 83 -7.81 10.33 -6.94
C VAL A 83 -6.45 9.63 -7.06
N LYS A 84 -5.33 10.33 -6.85
CA LYS A 84 -3.99 9.70 -6.86
C LYS A 84 -3.82 8.68 -5.73
N PHE A 85 -4.32 8.95 -4.54
CA PHE A 85 -4.27 8.00 -3.42
C PHE A 85 -5.09 6.76 -3.74
N MET A 86 -6.31 6.93 -4.23
CA MET A 86 -7.16 5.82 -4.66
C MET A 86 -6.48 4.95 -5.73
N TYR A 87 -5.82 5.56 -6.71
CA TYR A 87 -5.01 4.80 -7.69
C TYR A 87 -3.88 4.02 -7.05
N GLY A 88 -3.19 4.60 -6.07
CA GLY A 88 -2.14 3.92 -5.33
C GLY A 88 -2.65 2.65 -4.67
N HIS A 89 -3.75 2.75 -3.92
CA HIS A 89 -4.38 1.61 -3.25
C HIS A 89 -4.90 0.55 -4.24
N LEU A 90 -5.50 0.95 -5.35
CA LEU A 90 -5.95 -0.01 -6.38
C LEU A 90 -4.79 -0.77 -7.01
N ILE A 91 -3.66 -0.10 -7.26
CA ILE A 91 -2.46 -0.74 -7.80
C ILE A 91 -1.88 -1.73 -6.77
N GLU A 92 -1.85 -1.37 -5.50
CA GLU A 92 -1.42 -2.25 -4.42
C GLU A 92 -2.24 -3.53 -4.39
N GLU A 93 -3.59 -3.43 -4.31
CA GLU A 93 -4.48 -4.59 -4.31
C GLU A 93 -4.32 -5.46 -5.56
N MET A 94 -4.19 -4.83 -6.73
CA MET A 94 -3.96 -5.56 -7.99
C MET A 94 -2.63 -6.31 -7.98
N LEU A 95 -1.55 -5.70 -7.48
CA LEU A 95 -0.25 -6.36 -7.41
C LEU A 95 -0.26 -7.53 -6.42
N LEU A 96 -0.91 -7.38 -5.27
CA LEU A 96 -1.08 -8.47 -4.30
C LEU A 96 -1.86 -9.64 -4.90
N PHE A 97 -2.95 -9.35 -5.62
CA PHE A 97 -3.71 -10.35 -6.37
C PHE A 97 -2.82 -11.09 -7.39
N LEU A 98 -2.06 -10.35 -8.23
CA LEU A 98 -1.18 -10.95 -9.22
C LEU A 98 -0.05 -11.80 -8.59
N CYS A 99 0.50 -11.37 -7.46
CA CYS A 99 1.47 -12.17 -6.70
C CYS A 99 0.87 -13.51 -6.26
N ARG A 100 -0.35 -13.51 -5.68
CA ARG A 100 -1.04 -14.74 -5.27
C ARG A 100 -1.33 -15.64 -6.46
N MET A 101 -1.81 -15.06 -7.58
CA MET A 101 -2.06 -15.80 -8.83
C MET A 101 -0.78 -16.41 -9.41
N ALA A 102 0.39 -15.79 -9.18
CA ALA A 102 1.70 -16.32 -9.55
C ALA A 102 2.26 -17.34 -8.55
N GLY A 103 1.49 -17.71 -7.51
CA GLY A 103 1.87 -18.71 -6.52
C GLY A 103 2.67 -18.19 -5.32
N HIS A 104 2.83 -16.88 -5.17
CA HIS A 104 3.52 -16.30 -4.02
C HIS A 104 2.64 -16.26 -2.77
N THR A 105 3.24 -16.48 -1.62
CA THR A 105 2.58 -16.41 -0.32
C THR A 105 2.59 -14.99 0.21
N ILE A 106 1.41 -14.38 0.38
CA ILE A 106 1.24 -13.04 0.96
C ILE A 106 0.76 -13.17 2.40
N THR A 107 1.49 -12.54 3.32
CA THR A 107 1.16 -12.53 4.76
C THR A 107 1.32 -11.13 5.36
N ASP A 108 0.78 -10.94 6.57
CA ASP A 108 0.93 -9.69 7.33
C ASP A 108 0.44 -8.43 6.57
N GLU A 109 -0.61 -8.55 5.74
CA GLU A 109 -1.18 -7.44 4.97
C GLU A 109 -1.67 -6.31 5.91
N GLN A 110 -1.23 -5.07 5.64
CA GLN A 110 -1.55 -3.87 6.42
C GLN A 110 -1.33 -4.02 7.94
N LYS A 111 -0.34 -4.82 8.32
CA LYS A 111 -0.06 -5.10 9.72
C LYS A 111 0.47 -3.88 10.46
N VAL A 112 -0.16 -3.58 11.59
CA VAL A 112 0.33 -2.54 12.49
C VAL A 112 1.63 -3.01 13.15
N CYS A 113 2.66 -2.18 13.03
CA CYS A 113 3.94 -2.34 13.71
C CYS A 113 4.10 -1.25 14.76
N GLU A 114 4.68 -1.59 15.90
CA GLU A 114 4.96 -0.64 16.97
C GLU A 114 6.41 -0.81 17.44
N VAL A 115 7.11 0.30 17.52
CA VAL A 115 8.47 0.37 18.06
C VAL A 115 8.53 1.56 19.04
N GLU A 116 8.81 1.29 20.30
CA GLU A 116 8.92 2.31 21.37
C GLU A 116 7.70 3.26 21.45
N GLY A 117 6.49 2.72 21.26
CA GLY A 117 5.25 3.49 21.27
C GLY A 117 4.95 4.26 19.97
N ILE A 118 5.82 4.15 18.96
CA ILE A 118 5.61 4.75 17.65
C ILE A 118 4.99 3.68 16.72
N THR A 119 3.84 3.99 16.14
CA THR A 119 3.11 3.06 15.29
C THR A 119 3.33 3.34 13.81
N GLY A 120 3.21 2.29 13.00
CA GLY A 120 3.20 2.35 11.55
C GLY A 120 2.51 1.13 10.97
N HIS A 121 2.31 1.13 9.66
CA HIS A 121 1.75 0.01 8.94
C HIS A 121 2.80 -0.53 7.97
N MET A 122 2.88 -1.83 7.88
CA MET A 122 3.65 -2.54 6.88
C MET A 122 2.67 -2.96 5.79
N ASP A 123 3.02 -2.77 4.50
CA ASP A 123 2.11 -3.15 3.43
C ASP A 123 1.87 -4.67 3.44
N CYS A 124 2.91 -5.45 3.32
CA CYS A 124 2.81 -6.92 3.38
C CYS A 124 4.17 -7.60 3.56
N LYS A 125 4.12 -8.94 3.61
CA LYS A 125 5.27 -9.81 3.30
C LYS A 125 4.95 -10.66 2.10
N ILE A 126 5.88 -10.71 1.15
CA ILE A 126 5.84 -11.64 0.01
C ILE A 126 6.91 -12.70 0.25
N ASP A 127 6.52 -13.96 0.33
CA ASP A 127 7.39 -15.10 0.65
C ASP A 127 8.25 -14.89 1.91
N GLY A 128 7.67 -14.25 2.92
CA GLY A 128 8.34 -13.91 4.17
C GLY A 128 9.21 -12.65 4.14
N VAL A 129 9.37 -12.01 2.99
CA VAL A 129 10.14 -10.76 2.84
C VAL A 129 9.23 -9.55 3.01
N VAL A 130 9.59 -8.64 3.93
CA VAL A 130 8.88 -7.36 4.11
C VAL A 130 8.94 -6.56 2.81
N THR A 131 7.78 -6.21 2.28
CA THR A 131 7.64 -5.55 0.99
C THR A 131 6.77 -4.29 1.14
N ASP A 132 7.22 -3.21 0.53
CA ASP A 132 6.51 -1.94 0.41
C ASP A 132 6.16 -1.73 -1.07
N ILE A 133 4.88 -1.49 -1.35
CA ILE A 133 4.37 -1.34 -2.71
C ILE A 133 4.12 0.14 -2.99
N LYS A 134 4.86 0.68 -3.95
CA LYS A 134 4.72 2.09 -4.32
C LYS A 134 4.53 2.30 -5.80
N SER A 135 3.51 3.07 -6.14
CA SER A 135 3.37 3.61 -7.49
C SER A 135 4.30 4.83 -7.65
N ALA A 136 5.09 4.85 -8.71
CA ALA A 136 5.96 5.97 -9.02
C ALA A 136 5.88 6.35 -10.50
N SER A 137 5.93 7.66 -10.78
CA SER A 137 6.12 8.11 -12.14
C SER A 137 7.52 7.72 -12.65
N PRO A 138 7.75 7.62 -13.98
CA PRO A 138 9.09 7.36 -14.52
C PRO A 138 10.16 8.35 -14.02
N TYR A 139 9.77 9.59 -13.75
CA TYR A 139 10.65 10.60 -13.16
C TYR A 139 10.93 10.32 -11.68
N GLY A 140 9.89 9.95 -10.91
CA GLY A 140 10.04 9.55 -9.50
C GLY A 140 10.92 8.33 -9.35
N PHE A 141 10.72 7.31 -10.19
CA PHE A 141 11.49 6.07 -10.16
C PHE A 141 13.01 6.27 -10.32
N LYS A 142 13.42 7.26 -11.12
CA LYS A 142 14.84 7.61 -11.28
C LYS A 142 15.52 8.10 -10.01
N LYS A 143 14.75 8.56 -9.01
CA LYS A 143 15.28 9.03 -7.72
C LYS A 143 15.56 7.89 -6.74
N PHE A 144 15.08 6.68 -7.01
CA PHE A 144 15.31 5.48 -6.19
C PHE A 144 16.55 4.66 -6.62
N LYS A 145 17.29 5.14 -7.60
CA LYS A 145 18.53 4.52 -8.07
C LYS A 145 19.76 5.15 -7.44
#